data_121fc86bf3195e7bd821033d3122ec49
#
_entry.id   121fc86bf3195e7bd821033d3122ec49
#
_cell.length_a   1.000
_cell.length_b   1.000
_cell.length_c   1.000
_cell.angle_alpha   90.00
_cell.angle_beta   90.00
_cell.angle_gamma   90.00
#
_symmetry.space_group_name_H-M   'P 1'
#
loop_
_entity.id
_entity.type
_entity.pdbx_description
1 polymer ?
#
loop_
_entity_poly.entity_id
_entity_poly.type
_entity_poly.pdbx_seq_one_letter_code
_entity_poly.pdbx_strand_id
1 'polypeptide(L)'
;KEGRLYLSVGSSCNVCMEEHKIRAAISHYNLDGTGGEIFAEGLRNSVGIEFSPYSGELWGVNNGRDMLGDHHPEEELNIIRRGKHYGWPYCYEDRVLDKDFGMLFDCSKTASPARTFTAHMAPLGLEFYQSGTLPARYNHSVFIAFHGSWNRSVPAGYKVVRVTLDKKGNILSHKDFITGWLGQNGQA
;
A
#
# COMPACT_ATOMS: atom_id res chain seq x y z
N LYS A 1 -13.85 11.95 -2.42
CA LYS A 1 -13.97 13.08 -1.48
C LYS A 1 -13.84 14.38 -2.25
N GLU A 2 -14.53 15.43 -1.82
CA GLU A 2 -14.51 16.75 -2.47
C GLU A 2 -14.96 16.75 -3.95
N GLY A 3 -15.81 15.80 -4.36
CA GLY A 3 -16.25 15.69 -5.75
C GLY A 3 -15.13 15.35 -6.73
N ARG A 4 -14.11 14.60 -6.30
CA ARG A 4 -12.99 14.15 -7.12
C ARG A 4 -12.92 12.63 -7.25
N LEU A 5 -12.50 12.16 -8.41
CA LEU A 5 -12.07 10.78 -8.64
C LEU A 5 -10.58 10.66 -8.28
N TYR A 6 -10.20 9.56 -7.64
CA TYR A 6 -8.81 9.22 -7.38
C TYR A 6 -8.44 7.95 -8.14
N LEU A 7 -7.34 7.99 -8.84
CA LEU A 7 -6.86 6.91 -9.70
C LEU A 7 -5.43 6.55 -9.32
N SER A 8 -5.21 5.31 -8.93
CA SER A 8 -3.87 4.77 -8.78
C SER A 8 -3.42 4.09 -10.07
N VAL A 9 -2.23 4.41 -10.53
CA VAL A 9 -1.60 3.79 -11.71
C VAL A 9 -0.26 3.22 -11.28
N GLY A 10 -0.11 1.90 -11.38
CA GLY A 10 1.13 1.21 -11.05
C GLY A 10 2.28 1.54 -12.00
N SER A 11 3.49 1.16 -11.59
CA SER A 11 4.69 1.26 -12.42
C SER A 11 4.58 0.40 -13.69
N SER A 12 5.32 0.79 -14.73
CA SER A 12 5.44 0.00 -15.96
C SER A 12 6.49 -1.11 -15.85
N CYS A 13 7.29 -1.10 -14.79
CA CYS A 13 8.43 -1.99 -14.61
C CYS A 13 8.59 -2.38 -13.12
N ASN A 14 9.48 -3.32 -12.85
CA ASN A 14 9.86 -3.67 -11.48
C ASN A 14 10.52 -2.48 -10.77
N VAL A 15 11.53 -1.89 -11.39
CA VAL A 15 12.18 -0.65 -10.95
C VAL A 15 12.80 0.05 -12.16
N CYS A 16 12.42 1.29 -12.40
CA CYS A 16 12.94 2.15 -13.47
C CYS A 16 12.55 3.60 -13.23
N MET A 17 13.12 4.50 -14.02
CA MET A 17 12.61 5.85 -14.16
C MET A 17 11.43 5.83 -15.14
N GLU A 18 10.25 6.19 -14.68
CA GLU A 18 9.06 6.23 -15.52
C GLU A 18 9.10 7.41 -16.49
N GLU A 19 8.69 7.17 -17.74
CA GLU A 19 8.53 8.23 -18.73
C GLU A 19 7.31 9.12 -18.47
N HIS A 20 6.25 8.53 -17.92
CA HIS A 20 4.98 9.22 -17.66
C HIS A 20 4.74 9.40 -16.17
N LYS A 21 4.61 10.63 -15.72
CA LYS A 21 4.37 11.01 -14.32
C LYS A 21 3.12 10.38 -13.67
N ILE A 22 2.16 9.92 -14.49
CA ILE A 22 0.96 9.23 -13.97
C ILE A 22 1.29 7.84 -13.41
N ARG A 23 2.42 7.23 -13.78
CA ARG A 23 2.83 5.91 -13.32
C ARG A 23 3.49 5.96 -11.95
N ALA A 24 3.36 4.88 -11.21
CA ALA A 24 3.79 4.78 -9.81
C ALA A 24 3.29 5.95 -8.96
N ALA A 25 2.05 6.37 -9.22
CA ALA A 25 1.46 7.57 -8.67
C ALA A 25 -0.04 7.42 -8.44
N ILE A 26 -0.59 8.28 -7.61
CA ILE A 26 -2.02 8.50 -7.50
C ILE A 26 -2.33 9.88 -8.06
N SER A 27 -3.27 9.93 -8.98
CA SER A 27 -3.81 11.14 -9.59
C SER A 27 -5.24 11.40 -9.13
N HIS A 28 -5.70 12.63 -9.23
CA HIS A 28 -7.11 12.94 -9.04
C HIS A 28 -7.66 13.80 -10.18
N TYR A 29 -8.96 13.66 -10.41
CA TYR A 29 -9.69 14.26 -11.53
C TYR A 29 -11.02 14.83 -11.06
N ASN A 30 -11.59 15.75 -11.81
CA ASN A 30 -13.00 16.09 -11.68
C ASN A 30 -13.86 14.86 -12.01
N LEU A 31 -15.14 14.86 -11.58
CA LEU A 31 -16.05 13.74 -11.87
C LEU A 31 -16.33 13.53 -13.35
N ASP A 32 -16.11 14.55 -14.18
CA ASP A 32 -16.20 14.48 -15.65
C ASP A 32 -14.92 13.99 -16.33
N GLY A 33 -13.88 13.66 -15.55
CA GLY A 33 -12.59 13.18 -16.03
C GLY A 33 -11.60 14.28 -16.42
N THR A 34 -11.98 15.56 -16.31
CA THR A 34 -11.08 16.70 -16.59
C THR A 34 -10.22 17.05 -15.37
N GLY A 35 -9.30 18.00 -15.51
CA GLY A 35 -8.53 18.59 -14.42
C GLY A 35 -7.63 17.59 -13.69
N GLY A 36 -7.02 16.65 -14.42
CA GLY A 36 -6.11 15.65 -13.88
C GLY A 36 -4.84 16.27 -13.29
N GLU A 37 -4.54 15.93 -12.06
CA GLU A 37 -3.32 16.35 -11.33
C GLU A 37 -2.72 15.15 -10.59
N ILE A 38 -1.40 15.12 -10.46
CA ILE A 38 -0.73 14.15 -9.58
C ILE A 38 -1.01 14.53 -8.13
N PHE A 39 -1.57 13.58 -7.38
CA PHE A 39 -1.88 13.74 -5.97
C PHE A 39 -0.70 13.31 -5.09
N ALA A 40 -0.09 12.14 -5.40
CA ALA A 40 1.05 11.57 -4.69
C ALA A 40 1.90 10.73 -5.64
N GLU A 41 3.21 10.66 -5.38
CA GLU A 41 4.20 10.00 -6.23
C GLU A 41 4.99 8.94 -5.46
N GLY A 42 5.72 8.09 -6.17
CA GLY A 42 6.61 7.09 -5.57
C GLY A 42 5.90 5.89 -4.96
N LEU A 43 4.70 5.60 -5.41
CA LEU A 43 3.87 4.46 -5.05
C LEU A 43 3.93 3.42 -6.17
N ARG A 44 4.84 2.46 -6.06
CA ARG A 44 5.11 1.49 -7.14
C ARG A 44 3.84 0.84 -7.68
N ASN A 45 3.02 0.29 -6.81
CA ASN A 45 1.76 -0.35 -7.19
C ASN A 45 0.77 -0.34 -6.02
N SER A 46 0.03 0.76 -5.87
CA SER A 46 -1.01 0.90 -4.85
C SER A 46 -2.35 0.46 -5.42
N VAL A 47 -2.69 -0.83 -5.27
CA VAL A 47 -3.92 -1.41 -5.85
C VAL A 47 -5.15 -1.05 -5.01
N GLY A 48 -5.10 -1.29 -3.71
CA GLY A 48 -6.18 -0.93 -2.78
C GLY A 48 -5.98 0.49 -2.24
N ILE A 49 -6.93 1.39 -2.52
CA ILE A 49 -6.96 2.74 -1.96
C ILE A 49 -8.37 3.06 -1.44
N GLU A 50 -8.46 3.69 -0.26
CA GLU A 50 -9.75 4.06 0.34
C GLU A 50 -9.60 5.26 1.27
N PHE A 51 -10.66 6.05 1.40
CA PHE A 51 -10.71 7.14 2.36
C PHE A 51 -11.08 6.65 3.75
N SER A 52 -10.23 6.94 4.73
CA SER A 52 -10.53 6.66 6.12
C SER A 52 -11.81 7.40 6.56
N PRO A 53 -12.81 6.68 7.10
CA PRO A 53 -14.01 7.29 7.65
C PRO A 53 -13.73 8.07 8.95
N TYR A 54 -12.57 7.87 9.57
CA TYR A 54 -12.18 8.49 10.83
C TYR A 54 -11.44 9.80 10.62
N SER A 55 -10.40 9.81 9.78
CA SER A 55 -9.56 10.99 9.51
C SER A 55 -9.91 11.70 8.22
N GLY A 56 -10.59 11.02 7.30
CA GLY A 56 -10.85 11.49 5.96
C GLY A 56 -9.61 11.55 5.07
N GLU A 57 -8.46 11.03 5.50
CA GLU A 57 -7.26 10.89 4.69
C GLU A 57 -7.39 9.69 3.76
N LEU A 58 -6.74 9.76 2.60
CA LEU A 58 -6.64 8.64 1.68
C LEU A 58 -5.61 7.64 2.24
N TRP A 59 -5.98 6.38 2.32
CA TRP A 59 -5.08 5.29 2.66
C TRP A 59 -4.85 4.40 1.45
N GLY A 60 -3.69 3.75 1.37
CA GLY A 60 -3.39 2.83 0.29
C GLY A 60 -2.39 1.78 0.71
N VAL A 61 -2.59 0.56 0.22
CA VAL A 61 -1.60 -0.51 0.30
C VAL A 61 -0.72 -0.48 -0.93
N ASN A 62 0.58 -0.69 -0.77
CA ASN A 62 1.56 -0.56 -1.85
C ASN A 62 2.45 -1.80 -1.92
N ASN A 63 2.58 -2.34 -3.12
CA ASN A 63 3.46 -3.46 -3.43
C ASN A 63 4.85 -2.95 -3.80
N GLY A 64 5.87 -3.39 -3.05
CA GLY A 64 7.27 -3.06 -3.28
C GLY A 64 7.85 -3.70 -4.55
N ARG A 65 9.11 -3.38 -4.87
CA ARG A 65 9.83 -4.00 -6.00
C ARG A 65 10.23 -5.44 -5.66
N ASP A 66 10.42 -6.24 -6.71
CA ASP A 66 10.94 -7.60 -6.59
C ASP A 66 12.48 -7.62 -6.62
N MET A 67 13.06 -8.80 -6.36
CA MET A 67 14.49 -9.12 -6.53
C MET A 67 15.43 -8.42 -5.55
N LEU A 68 14.98 -8.22 -4.31
CA LEU A 68 15.81 -7.80 -3.18
C LEU A 68 15.93 -8.88 -2.08
N GLY A 69 15.62 -10.15 -2.43
CA GLY A 69 15.59 -11.28 -1.51
C GLY A 69 14.25 -11.43 -0.79
N ASP A 70 14.18 -12.36 0.17
CA ASP A 70 12.94 -12.75 0.82
C ASP A 70 12.37 -11.70 1.80
N HIS A 71 13.21 -10.79 2.26
CA HIS A 71 12.88 -9.91 3.39
C HIS A 71 12.67 -8.45 2.99
N HIS A 72 13.02 -8.08 1.77
CA HIS A 72 12.95 -6.70 1.29
C HIS A 72 12.36 -6.61 -0.12
N PRO A 73 11.67 -5.50 -0.43
CA PRO A 73 11.12 -4.56 0.53
C PRO A 73 9.88 -5.13 1.22
N GLU A 74 9.62 -4.71 2.45
CA GLU A 74 8.35 -4.95 3.12
C GLU A 74 7.20 -4.30 2.34
N GLU A 75 6.02 -4.89 2.40
CA GLU A 75 4.80 -4.29 1.86
C GLU A 75 4.31 -3.16 2.76
N GLU A 76 3.65 -2.16 2.19
CA GLU A 76 3.34 -0.94 2.92
C GLU A 76 1.84 -0.64 2.98
N LEU A 77 1.41 -0.14 4.13
CA LEU A 77 0.18 0.63 4.30
C LEU A 77 0.56 2.09 4.48
N ASN A 78 0.12 2.93 3.58
CA ASN A 78 0.45 4.35 3.53
C ASN A 78 -0.77 5.23 3.82
N ILE A 79 -0.58 6.31 4.59
CA ILE A 79 -1.52 7.42 4.65
C ILE A 79 -1.09 8.42 3.59
N ILE A 80 -1.89 8.52 2.53
CA ILE A 80 -1.50 9.19 1.29
C ILE A 80 -1.92 10.65 1.32
N ARG A 81 -0.96 11.55 1.22
CA ARG A 81 -1.14 13.00 1.31
C ARG A 81 -0.70 13.70 0.04
N ARG A 82 -1.43 14.76 -0.33
CA ARG A 82 -1.14 15.58 -1.52
C ARG A 82 0.31 16.07 -1.51
N GLY A 83 0.98 15.91 -2.66
CA GLY A 83 2.34 16.41 -2.90
C GLY A 83 3.44 15.63 -2.19
N LYS A 84 3.13 14.47 -1.60
CA LYS A 84 4.14 13.61 -0.97
C LYS A 84 4.65 12.56 -1.93
N HIS A 85 5.93 12.18 -1.72
CA HIS A 85 6.62 11.10 -2.42
C HIS A 85 6.83 9.94 -1.44
N TYR A 86 6.53 8.70 -1.88
CA TYR A 86 6.53 7.48 -1.06
C TYR A 86 7.71 6.55 -1.34
N GLY A 87 8.69 7.01 -2.09
CA GLY A 87 10.01 6.38 -2.22
C GLY A 87 10.34 5.85 -3.60
N TRP A 88 9.52 4.99 -4.18
CA TRP A 88 9.85 4.33 -5.44
C TRP A 88 10.11 5.32 -6.60
N PRO A 89 11.13 5.12 -7.45
CA PRO A 89 12.07 3.99 -7.50
C PRO A 89 13.30 4.15 -6.61
N TYR A 90 13.43 5.24 -5.88
CA TYR A 90 14.64 5.64 -5.18
C TYR A 90 14.81 5.02 -3.79
N CYS A 91 13.71 4.83 -3.09
CA CYS A 91 13.68 4.40 -1.70
C CYS A 91 12.52 3.43 -1.48
N TYR A 92 12.62 2.60 -0.45
CA TYR A 92 11.57 1.70 -0.01
C TYR A 92 11.52 1.65 1.53
N GLU A 93 10.45 1.10 2.11
CA GLU A 93 10.27 1.03 3.56
C GLU A 93 10.44 2.42 4.23
N ASP A 94 11.03 2.49 5.42
CA ASP A 94 11.33 3.77 6.04
C ASP A 94 12.68 4.33 5.55
N ARG A 95 12.67 4.86 4.32
CA ARG A 95 13.79 5.61 3.71
C ARG A 95 15.04 4.79 3.42
N VAL A 96 14.90 3.47 3.23
CA VAL A 96 16.01 2.63 2.79
C VAL A 96 16.33 2.98 1.33
N LEU A 97 17.59 3.22 1.03
CA LEU A 97 18.06 3.55 -0.32
C LEU A 97 17.93 2.34 -1.23
N ASP A 98 17.30 2.52 -2.38
CA ASP A 98 17.34 1.52 -3.44
C ASP A 98 18.78 1.39 -3.99
N LYS A 99 19.24 0.17 -4.22
CA LYS A 99 20.62 -0.11 -4.65
C LYS A 99 20.93 0.45 -6.05
N ASP A 100 19.92 0.58 -6.92
CA ASP A 100 20.09 0.98 -8.31
C ASP A 100 19.82 2.48 -8.52
N PHE A 101 18.87 3.05 -7.77
CA PHE A 101 18.36 4.42 -7.95
C PHE A 101 18.51 5.33 -6.74
N GLY A 102 18.83 4.79 -5.55
CA GLY A 102 18.78 5.53 -4.29
C GLY A 102 19.67 6.78 -4.23
N MET A 103 20.78 6.78 -4.99
CA MET A 103 21.69 7.94 -5.04
C MET A 103 21.13 9.13 -5.84
N LEU A 104 19.99 8.96 -6.54
CA LEU A 104 19.41 10.00 -7.38
C LEU A 104 18.38 10.87 -6.62
N PHE A 105 18.05 10.51 -5.38
CA PHE A 105 17.03 11.20 -4.61
C PHE A 105 17.39 11.24 -3.11
N ASP A 106 16.95 12.29 -2.43
CA ASP A 106 17.10 12.42 -0.98
C ASP A 106 15.93 11.71 -0.27
N CYS A 107 16.17 10.48 0.19
CA CYS A 107 15.16 9.67 0.87
C CYS A 107 14.63 10.30 2.17
N SER A 108 15.31 11.27 2.75
CA SER A 108 14.79 11.99 3.91
C SER A 108 13.50 12.78 3.60
N LYS A 109 13.25 13.07 2.32
CA LYS A 109 12.06 13.79 1.82
C LYS A 109 10.86 12.88 1.58
N THR A 110 11.03 11.56 1.62
CA THR A 110 9.93 10.62 1.45
C THR A 110 9.06 10.54 2.69
N ALA A 111 7.79 10.23 2.48
CA ALA A 111 6.89 9.88 3.56
C ALA A 111 7.16 8.45 4.00
N SER A 112 7.27 8.23 5.30
CA SER A 112 7.38 6.88 5.87
C SER A 112 6.04 6.16 5.81
N PRO A 113 6.02 4.83 5.63
CA PRO A 113 4.81 4.04 5.71
C PRO A 113 4.17 4.11 7.12
N ALA A 114 2.85 4.09 7.18
CA ALA A 114 2.13 4.05 8.45
C ALA A 114 2.25 2.67 9.12
N ARG A 115 2.40 1.62 8.32
CA ARG A 115 2.65 0.24 8.77
C ARG A 115 3.31 -0.55 7.64
N THR A 116 4.20 -1.47 8.00
CA THR A 116 4.78 -2.43 7.09
C THR A 116 4.30 -3.85 7.39
N PHE A 117 4.40 -4.72 6.39
CA PHE A 117 4.06 -6.14 6.44
C PHE A 117 5.18 -6.95 5.79
N THR A 118 5.19 -8.24 6.04
CA THR A 118 6.17 -9.15 5.45
C THR A 118 6.29 -8.91 3.93
N ALA A 119 7.53 -8.87 3.45
CA ALA A 119 7.86 -8.62 2.04
C ALA A 119 7.14 -9.61 1.10
N HIS A 120 6.78 -9.09 -0.08
CA HIS A 120 6.23 -9.86 -1.21
C HIS A 120 4.87 -10.54 -0.95
N MET A 121 4.14 -10.17 0.09
CA MET A 121 2.79 -10.71 0.33
C MET A 121 1.73 -10.18 -0.63
N ALA A 122 2.03 -9.16 -1.40
CA ALA A 122 1.18 -8.52 -2.41
C ALA A 122 -0.20 -8.08 -1.87
N PRO A 123 -0.28 -6.97 -1.10
CA PRO A 123 -1.55 -6.43 -0.66
C PRO A 123 -2.32 -5.80 -1.84
N LEU A 124 -3.52 -6.30 -2.13
CA LEU A 124 -4.33 -5.88 -3.28
C LEU A 124 -5.64 -5.19 -2.89
N GLY A 125 -6.18 -5.49 -1.73
CA GLY A 125 -7.44 -4.92 -1.25
C GLY A 125 -7.29 -4.25 0.11
N LEU A 126 -8.03 -3.16 0.31
CA LEU A 126 -8.11 -2.43 1.57
C LEU A 126 -9.56 -2.00 1.77
N GLU A 127 -10.12 -2.25 2.95
CA GLU A 127 -11.51 -1.90 3.30
C GLU A 127 -11.63 -1.49 4.76
N PHE A 128 -12.17 -0.30 5.02
CA PHE A 128 -12.54 0.13 6.37
C PHE A 128 -13.87 -0.49 6.77
N TYR A 129 -13.88 -1.23 7.88
CA TYR A 129 -15.09 -1.86 8.34
C TYR A 129 -16.11 -0.85 8.90
N GLN A 130 -17.28 -0.75 8.25
CA GLN A 130 -18.34 0.18 8.62
C GLN A 130 -19.72 -0.47 8.70
N SER A 131 -19.89 -1.72 8.24
CA SER A 131 -21.22 -2.33 8.03
C SER A 131 -21.98 -2.71 9.30
N GLY A 132 -21.30 -2.89 10.43
CA GLY A 132 -21.94 -3.32 11.69
C GLY A 132 -22.42 -4.79 11.75
N THR A 133 -22.17 -5.59 10.69
CA THR A 133 -22.60 -7.01 10.63
C THR A 133 -21.70 -7.93 11.44
N LEU A 134 -20.41 -7.59 11.59
CA LEU A 134 -19.51 -8.33 12.48
C LEU A 134 -19.67 -7.86 13.93
N PRO A 135 -19.30 -8.71 14.91
CA PRO A 135 -19.31 -8.32 16.32
C PRO A 135 -18.56 -7.02 16.61
N ALA A 136 -18.99 -6.27 17.62
CA ALA A 136 -18.46 -4.93 17.96
C ALA A 136 -16.94 -4.88 18.15
N ARG A 137 -16.27 -5.99 18.50
CA ARG A 137 -14.80 -6.07 18.57
C ARG A 137 -14.10 -5.83 17.24
N TYR A 138 -14.82 -5.83 16.12
CA TYR A 138 -14.29 -5.53 14.78
C TYR A 138 -14.50 -4.07 14.35
N ASN A 139 -15.21 -3.28 15.14
CA ASN A 139 -15.28 -1.84 14.93
C ASN A 139 -13.87 -1.23 14.94
N HIS A 140 -13.68 -0.13 14.26
CA HIS A 140 -12.39 0.51 14.09
C HIS A 140 -11.33 -0.44 13.52
N SER A 141 -11.65 -1.08 12.41
CA SER A 141 -10.75 -2.02 11.73
C SER A 141 -10.62 -1.67 10.26
N VAL A 142 -9.44 -1.95 9.73
CA VAL A 142 -9.17 -2.04 8.29
C VAL A 142 -8.85 -3.49 7.98
N PHE A 143 -9.45 -4.04 6.96
CA PHE A 143 -9.12 -5.36 6.42
C PHE A 143 -8.28 -5.20 5.17
N ILE A 144 -7.17 -5.95 5.09
CA ILE A 144 -6.25 -5.93 3.96
C ILE A 144 -6.14 -7.35 3.43
N ALA A 145 -6.46 -7.51 2.14
CA ALA A 145 -6.34 -8.78 1.44
C ALA A 145 -4.95 -8.91 0.80
N PHE A 146 -4.24 -9.97 1.15
CA PHE A 146 -2.94 -10.31 0.60
C PHE A 146 -3.06 -11.47 -0.38
N HIS A 147 -2.69 -11.23 -1.65
CA HIS A 147 -2.70 -12.25 -2.69
C HIS A 147 -1.74 -13.39 -2.35
N GLY A 148 -0.55 -13.07 -1.89
CA GLY A 148 0.51 -14.03 -1.60
C GLY A 148 1.73 -13.88 -2.50
N SER A 149 2.85 -14.40 -2.00
CA SER A 149 4.16 -14.26 -2.64
C SER A 149 4.38 -15.30 -3.74
N TRP A 150 5.04 -14.90 -4.81
CA TRP A 150 5.54 -15.79 -5.85
C TRP A 150 7.08 -15.90 -5.83
N ASN A 151 7.77 -14.95 -5.22
CA ASN A 151 9.21 -14.74 -5.29
C ASN A 151 9.91 -14.88 -3.91
N ARG A 152 9.36 -15.71 -3.03
CA ARG A 152 9.97 -16.05 -1.73
C ARG A 152 10.33 -17.53 -1.66
N SER A 153 11.43 -17.85 -0.97
CA SER A 153 11.80 -19.23 -0.66
C SER A 153 10.78 -19.92 0.26
N VAL A 154 10.16 -19.17 1.17
CA VAL A 154 9.04 -19.61 1.99
C VAL A 154 7.83 -18.76 1.65
N PRO A 155 6.76 -19.33 1.06
CA PRO A 155 5.56 -18.59 0.69
C PRO A 155 4.94 -17.83 1.87
N ALA A 156 4.46 -16.63 1.62
CA ALA A 156 3.81 -15.78 2.61
C ALA A 156 2.65 -15.00 1.97
N GLY A 157 1.70 -14.53 2.79
CA GLY A 157 0.47 -13.90 2.33
C GLY A 157 -0.68 -14.89 2.29
N TYR A 158 -1.47 -14.90 1.21
CA TYR A 158 -2.64 -15.79 1.03
C TYR A 158 -3.60 -15.69 2.21
N LYS A 159 -3.91 -14.46 2.64
CA LYS A 159 -4.68 -14.21 3.86
C LYS A 159 -5.33 -12.84 3.85
N VAL A 160 -6.26 -12.64 4.76
CA VAL A 160 -6.75 -11.31 5.13
C VAL A 160 -6.18 -10.94 6.49
N VAL A 161 -5.62 -9.76 6.59
CA VAL A 161 -5.10 -9.18 7.83
C VAL A 161 -6.09 -8.12 8.33
N ARG A 162 -6.32 -8.11 9.63
CA ARG A 162 -7.03 -7.04 10.32
C ARG A 162 -6.04 -6.07 10.94
N VAL A 163 -6.14 -4.79 10.57
CA VAL A 163 -5.47 -3.67 11.26
C VAL A 163 -6.48 -3.05 12.22
N THR A 164 -6.14 -2.98 13.50
CA THR A 164 -7.00 -2.38 14.53
C THR A 164 -6.61 -0.92 14.73
N LEU A 165 -7.61 -0.05 14.78
CA LEU A 165 -7.45 1.38 14.96
C LEU A 165 -8.01 1.84 16.32
N ASP A 166 -7.54 2.97 16.80
CA ASP A 166 -8.20 3.71 17.88
C ASP A 166 -9.42 4.49 17.33
N LYS A 167 -10.14 5.18 18.23
CA LYS A 167 -11.31 5.99 17.86
C LYS A 167 -10.98 7.20 16.97
N LYS A 168 -9.71 7.58 16.89
CA LYS A 168 -9.21 8.67 16.04
C LYS A 168 -8.69 8.18 14.70
N GLY A 169 -8.63 6.85 14.49
CA GLY A 169 -8.12 6.22 13.28
C GLY A 169 -6.62 5.94 13.31
N ASN A 170 -5.93 6.05 14.46
CA ASN A 170 -4.52 5.68 14.55
C ASN A 170 -4.35 4.16 14.62
N ILE A 171 -3.33 3.64 13.97
CA ILE A 171 -3.00 2.21 13.95
C ILE A 171 -2.49 1.77 15.31
N LEU A 172 -3.16 0.79 15.92
CA LEU A 172 -2.76 0.17 17.19
C LEU A 172 -1.98 -1.13 16.96
N SER A 173 -2.48 -2.02 16.11
CA SER A 173 -1.89 -3.34 15.86
C SER A 173 -2.40 -3.94 14.56
N HIS A 174 -1.77 -5.03 14.12
CA HIS A 174 -2.36 -5.88 13.08
C HIS A 174 -2.20 -7.35 13.44
N LYS A 175 -3.09 -8.19 12.89
CA LYS A 175 -3.06 -9.65 13.04
C LYS A 175 -3.80 -10.33 11.92
N ASP A 176 -3.51 -11.59 11.70
CA ASP A 176 -4.25 -12.42 10.75
C ASP A 176 -5.72 -12.51 11.14
N PHE A 177 -6.60 -12.39 10.16
CA PHE A 177 -8.06 -12.46 10.34
C PHE A 177 -8.65 -13.69 9.66
N ILE A 178 -8.34 -13.91 8.38
CA ILE A 178 -8.72 -15.13 7.64
C ILE A 178 -7.46 -15.71 7.04
N THR A 179 -7.24 -17.00 7.26
CA THR A 179 -6.13 -17.79 6.72
C THR A 179 -6.67 -19.11 6.19
N GLY A 180 -5.83 -19.90 5.53
CA GLY A 180 -6.17 -21.26 5.08
C GLY A 180 -6.11 -21.43 3.56
N TRP A 181 -5.77 -20.40 2.81
CA TRP A 181 -5.55 -20.52 1.36
C TRP A 181 -4.15 -21.06 1.01
N LEU A 182 -3.20 -21.01 1.92
CA LEU A 182 -1.88 -21.65 1.76
C LEU A 182 -1.93 -23.03 2.39
N GLY A 183 -1.83 -24.08 1.57
CA GLY A 183 -1.81 -25.44 2.02
C GLY A 183 -0.52 -25.83 2.74
N GLN A 184 -0.51 -26.99 3.43
CA GLN A 184 0.65 -27.49 4.19
C GLN A 184 1.89 -27.74 3.33
N ASN A 185 1.70 -27.96 2.03
CA ASN A 185 2.77 -28.14 1.04
C ASN A 185 3.26 -26.82 0.41
N GLY A 186 2.81 -25.66 0.90
CA GLY A 186 3.18 -24.35 0.36
C GLY A 186 2.53 -23.99 -0.97
N GLN A 187 1.48 -24.72 -1.39
CA GLN A 187 0.68 -24.39 -2.57
C GLN A 187 -0.62 -23.68 -2.14
N ALA A 188 -1.03 -22.67 -2.90
CA ALA A 188 -2.27 -21.94 -2.72
C ALA A 188 -3.39 -22.52 -3.56
#